data_90dd74b09d5c09e0d5360df92e7955ae
#
_entry.id   90dd74b09d5c09e0d5360df92e7955ae
#
_cell.length_a   1.000
_cell.length_b   1.000
_cell.length_c   1.000
_cell.angle_alpha   90.00
_cell.angle_beta   90.00
_cell.angle_gamma   90.00
#
_symmetry.space_group_name_H-M   'P 1'
#
loop_
_entity.id
_entity.type
_entity.pdbx_description
1 polymer ?
#
loop_
_entity_poly.entity_id
_entity_poly.type
_entity_poly.pdbx_seq_one_letter_code
_entity_poly.pdbx_strand_id
1 'polypeptide(L)'
;DAGFFAPEGFGFTGSQEAKKIAEEIHELMITIKANNLTDGGRAPDIGILNDEGIPVMSLKVDNSKYFWYHHTAADTFDKVDFEEFNKCVAAMTIMSFVVADLDEPLPR
;
A
#
# COMPACT_ATOMS: atom_id res chain seq x y z
N ASP A 1 -1.41 8.62 -1.28
CA ASP A 1 -1.48 9.55 -2.41
C ASP A 1 -0.37 9.26 -3.44
N ALA A 2 -0.28 8.00 -3.85
CA ALA A 2 0.70 7.58 -4.86
C ALA A 2 0.06 7.37 -6.24
N GLY A 3 -1.20 7.74 -6.41
CA GLY A 3 -1.95 7.53 -7.65
C GLY A 3 -2.71 6.21 -7.70
N PHE A 4 -3.23 5.90 -8.86
CA PHE A 4 -4.15 4.79 -9.13
C PHE A 4 -3.59 3.77 -10.15
N PHE A 5 -2.29 3.88 -10.42
CA PHE A 5 -1.62 2.99 -11.39
C PHE A 5 -1.51 1.55 -10.86
N ALA A 6 -1.02 0.64 -11.70
CA ALA A 6 -0.91 -0.77 -11.34
C ALA A 6 -0.24 -0.95 -9.97
N PRO A 7 -0.89 -1.63 -9.01
CA PRO A 7 -0.29 -1.87 -7.71
C PRO A 7 0.89 -2.84 -7.83
N GLU A 8 1.96 -2.55 -7.12
CA GLU A 8 3.15 -3.40 -7.02
C GLU A 8 3.20 -4.15 -5.68
N GLY A 9 2.54 -3.60 -4.66
CA GLY A 9 2.56 -4.14 -3.30
C GLY A 9 2.53 -3.03 -2.25
N PHE A 10 3.29 -3.21 -1.17
CA PHE A 10 3.34 -2.24 -0.09
C PHE A 10 4.76 -1.88 0.33
N GLY A 11 4.94 -0.64 0.75
CA GLY A 11 6.05 -0.25 1.61
C GLY A 11 5.68 -0.46 3.07
N PHE A 12 6.59 -0.96 3.87
CA PHE A 12 6.39 -1.25 5.29
C PHE A 12 7.43 -0.51 6.15
N THR A 13 6.98 0.00 7.29
CA THR A 13 7.84 0.51 8.36
C THR A 13 7.29 0.03 9.70
N GLY A 14 8.11 -0.65 10.48
CA GLY A 14 7.74 -1.23 11.77
C GLY A 14 8.77 -2.25 12.25
N SER A 15 8.40 -3.06 13.26
CA SER A 15 9.26 -4.12 13.78
C SER A 15 9.46 -5.24 12.76
N GLN A 16 10.54 -6.04 12.94
CA GLN A 16 10.80 -7.20 12.10
C GLN A 16 9.73 -8.30 12.27
N GLU A 17 9.14 -8.40 13.47
CA GLU A 17 8.06 -9.34 13.74
C GLU A 17 6.78 -8.95 12.99
N ALA A 18 6.40 -7.67 13.02
CA ALA A 18 5.28 -7.16 12.24
C ALA A 18 5.52 -7.30 10.73
N LYS A 19 6.77 -7.11 10.27
CA LYS A 19 7.13 -7.29 8.85
C LYS A 19 6.88 -8.71 8.36
N LYS A 20 7.23 -9.72 9.15
CA LYS A 20 6.98 -11.13 8.79
C LYS A 20 5.49 -11.42 8.63
N ILE A 21 4.63 -10.88 9.50
CA ILE A 21 3.18 -11.03 9.37
C ILE A 21 2.71 -10.36 8.06
N ALA A 22 3.19 -9.17 7.78
CA ALA A 22 2.87 -8.47 6.53
C ALA A 22 3.36 -9.23 5.28
N GLU A 23 4.49 -9.92 5.36
CA GLU A 23 5.01 -10.81 4.30
C GLU A 23 4.09 -12.01 4.04
N GLU A 24 3.50 -12.60 5.07
CA GLU A 24 2.50 -13.68 4.91
C GLU A 24 1.20 -13.15 4.26
N ILE A 25 0.74 -11.97 4.64
CA ILE A 25 -0.45 -11.36 4.02
C ILE A 25 -0.20 -11.04 2.55
N HIS A 26 1.01 -10.65 2.18
CA HIS A 26 1.40 -10.31 0.81
C HIS A 26 1.18 -11.46 -0.19
N GLU A 27 1.38 -12.70 0.24
CA GLU A 27 1.19 -13.87 -0.61
C GLU A 27 -0.25 -13.97 -1.14
N LEU A 28 -1.22 -13.45 -0.42
CA LEU A 28 -2.62 -13.43 -0.85
C LEU A 28 -2.86 -12.53 -2.07
N MET A 29 -1.93 -11.64 -2.38
CA MET A 29 -2.06 -10.67 -3.47
C MET A 29 -1.31 -11.05 -4.74
N ILE A 30 -0.77 -12.26 -4.80
CA ILE A 30 0.02 -12.74 -5.95
C ILE A 30 -0.79 -12.73 -7.26
N THR A 31 -2.07 -13.03 -7.19
CA THR A 31 -2.96 -13.09 -8.37
C THR A 31 -3.19 -11.73 -9.02
N ILE A 32 -3.11 -10.66 -8.25
CA ILE A 32 -3.21 -9.28 -8.74
C ILE A 32 -1.85 -8.62 -8.95
N LYS A 33 -0.76 -9.40 -8.77
CA LYS A 33 0.64 -8.96 -8.92
C LYS A 33 1.04 -7.82 -7.98
N ALA A 34 0.40 -7.72 -6.81
CA ALA A 34 0.66 -6.71 -5.78
C ALA A 34 1.36 -7.32 -4.55
N ASN A 35 2.19 -8.32 -4.76
CA ASN A 35 2.84 -9.09 -3.71
C ASN A 35 4.32 -8.71 -3.47
N ASN A 36 4.67 -7.45 -3.66
CA ASN A 36 6.00 -6.93 -3.33
C ASN A 36 5.94 -6.18 -1.99
N LEU A 37 6.76 -6.57 -1.01
CA LEU A 37 6.92 -5.85 0.25
C LEU A 37 8.30 -5.22 0.32
N THR A 38 8.34 -3.90 0.38
CA THR A 38 9.59 -3.14 0.46
C THR A 38 9.68 -2.37 1.77
N ASP A 39 10.85 -1.90 2.14
CA ASP A 39 10.98 -0.95 3.23
C ASP A 39 10.43 0.43 2.82
N GLY A 40 10.03 1.25 3.81
CA GLY A 40 9.59 2.61 3.58
C GLY A 40 8.07 2.79 3.39
N GLY A 41 7.28 2.25 4.31
CA GLY A 41 5.82 2.39 4.33
C GLY A 41 5.31 3.74 4.84
N ARG A 42 6.19 4.67 5.22
CA ARG A 42 5.80 5.97 5.77
C ARG A 42 5.24 6.88 4.68
N ALA A 43 4.14 7.55 4.99
CA ALA A 43 3.54 8.61 4.18
C ALA A 43 3.16 9.79 5.10
N PRO A 44 2.92 10.99 4.57
CA PRO A 44 2.63 12.17 5.39
C PRO A 44 1.51 11.96 6.41
N ASP A 45 0.40 11.37 6.00
CA ASP A 45 -0.79 11.21 6.85
C ASP A 45 -0.61 10.18 7.97
N ILE A 46 0.20 9.14 7.75
CA ILE A 46 0.43 8.04 8.70
C ILE A 46 1.77 8.15 9.43
N GLY A 47 2.59 9.14 9.08
CA GLY A 47 3.92 9.33 9.66
C GLY A 47 3.90 9.56 11.17
N ILE A 48 2.89 10.27 11.66
CA ILE A 48 2.69 10.52 13.11
C ILE A 48 2.47 9.20 13.87
N LEU A 49 1.71 8.28 13.30
CA LEU A 49 1.49 6.95 13.91
C LEU A 49 2.79 6.16 13.99
N ASN A 50 3.62 6.26 12.97
CA ASN A 50 4.93 5.61 12.97
C ASN A 50 5.89 6.21 14.01
N ASP A 51 5.84 7.51 14.23
CA ASP A 51 6.64 8.19 15.28
C ASP A 51 6.24 7.70 16.70
N GLU A 52 5.00 7.22 16.89
CA GLU A 52 4.51 6.57 18.11
C GLU A 52 4.81 5.04 18.14
N GLY A 53 5.61 4.53 17.21
CA GLY A 53 6.00 3.12 17.13
C GLY A 53 4.92 2.19 16.57
N ILE A 54 3.88 2.72 15.93
CA ILE A 54 2.86 1.92 15.27
C ILE A 54 3.36 1.50 13.89
N PRO A 55 3.30 0.21 13.53
CA PRO A 55 3.62 -0.22 12.18
C PRO A 55 2.72 0.46 11.14
N VAL A 56 3.31 0.92 10.05
CA VAL A 56 2.59 1.60 8.97
C VAL A 56 2.93 1.00 7.61
N MET A 57 1.95 1.02 6.73
CA MET A 57 2.09 0.54 5.35
C MET A 57 1.51 1.56 4.37
N SER A 58 2.15 1.70 3.22
CA SER A 58 1.64 2.50 2.11
C SER A 58 1.59 1.65 0.84
N LEU A 59 0.48 1.74 0.09
CA LEU A 59 0.36 1.09 -1.20
C LEU A 59 1.45 1.63 -2.15
N LYS A 60 2.15 0.73 -2.82
CA LYS A 60 3.10 1.03 -3.90
C LYS A 60 2.45 0.74 -5.23
N VAL A 61 2.55 1.69 -6.13
CA VAL A 61 2.03 1.60 -7.51
C VAL A 61 3.12 1.97 -8.50
N ASP A 62 2.94 1.62 -9.75
CA ASP A 62 3.82 2.09 -10.83
C ASP A 62 3.84 3.62 -10.89
N ASN A 63 4.96 4.21 -10.55
CA ASN A 63 5.16 5.66 -10.52
C ASN A 63 5.66 6.25 -11.85
N SER A 64 5.79 5.46 -12.90
CA SER A 64 6.38 5.88 -14.17
C SER A 64 5.68 7.08 -14.81
N LYS A 65 4.37 7.22 -14.56
CA LYS A 65 3.54 8.30 -15.10
C LYS A 65 3.08 9.30 -14.04
N TYR A 66 3.47 9.13 -12.77
CA TYR A 66 2.98 9.93 -11.66
C TYR A 66 3.12 11.43 -11.92
N PHE A 67 4.29 11.90 -12.28
CA PHE A 67 4.56 13.33 -12.53
C PHE A 67 3.97 13.88 -13.83
N TRP A 68 3.36 13.05 -14.68
CA TRP A 68 2.61 13.54 -15.83
C TRP A 68 1.28 14.17 -15.44
N TYR A 69 0.73 13.75 -14.30
CA TYR A 69 -0.58 14.16 -13.82
C TYR A 69 -0.52 14.93 -12.50
N HIS A 70 0.34 14.49 -11.58
CA HIS A 70 0.40 15.03 -10.22
C HIS A 70 0.56 16.55 -10.20
N HIS A 71 -0.40 17.23 -9.55
CA HIS A 71 -0.49 18.68 -9.45
C HIS A 71 -0.53 19.43 -10.79
N THR A 72 -1.07 18.83 -11.83
CA THR A 72 -1.24 19.46 -13.16
C THR A 72 -2.70 19.53 -13.55
N ALA A 73 -3.01 20.35 -14.58
CA ALA A 73 -4.35 20.41 -15.17
C ALA A 73 -4.76 19.11 -15.89
N ALA A 74 -3.81 18.20 -16.12
CA ALA A 74 -4.06 16.89 -16.72
C ALA A 74 -4.50 15.84 -15.70
N ASP A 75 -4.51 16.16 -14.39
CA ASP A 75 -5.00 15.29 -13.33
C ASP A 75 -6.53 15.30 -13.31
N THR A 76 -7.09 14.52 -14.20
CA THR A 76 -8.53 14.44 -14.46
C THR A 76 -9.01 12.99 -14.45
N PHE A 77 -10.28 12.78 -14.11
CA PHE A 77 -10.87 11.47 -13.91
C PHE A 77 -10.78 10.53 -15.13
N ASP A 78 -10.75 11.07 -16.34
CA ASP A 78 -10.59 10.30 -17.59
C ASP A 78 -9.21 9.62 -17.73
N LYS A 79 -8.25 9.93 -16.86
CA LYS A 79 -6.92 9.27 -16.80
C LYS A 79 -6.93 8.00 -15.95
N VAL A 80 -8.00 7.75 -15.20
CA VAL A 80 -8.11 6.57 -14.34
C VAL A 80 -8.35 5.32 -15.17
N ASP A 81 -7.40 4.40 -15.16
CA ASP A 81 -7.61 3.04 -15.62
C ASP A 81 -8.36 2.25 -14.54
N PHE A 82 -9.60 1.85 -14.84
CA PHE A 82 -10.45 1.16 -13.87
C PHE A 82 -9.96 -0.24 -13.50
N GLU A 83 -9.23 -0.93 -14.37
CA GLU A 83 -8.66 -2.23 -14.03
C GLU A 83 -7.52 -2.07 -13.02
N GLU A 84 -6.61 -1.13 -13.25
CA GLU A 84 -5.53 -0.83 -12.32
C GLU A 84 -6.07 -0.30 -10.99
N PHE A 85 -7.02 0.61 -11.03
CA PHE A 85 -7.68 1.14 -9.84
C PHE A 85 -8.36 0.04 -9.01
N ASN A 86 -9.10 -0.88 -9.64
CA ASN A 86 -9.73 -1.98 -8.94
C ASN A 86 -8.70 -2.93 -8.28
N LYS A 87 -7.54 -3.14 -8.89
CA LYS A 87 -6.44 -3.89 -8.25
C LYS A 87 -5.89 -3.16 -7.02
N CYS A 88 -5.79 -1.83 -7.08
CA CYS A 88 -5.42 -1.02 -5.90
C CYS A 88 -6.43 -1.18 -4.76
N VAL A 89 -7.73 -1.10 -5.09
CA VAL A 89 -8.81 -1.32 -4.12
C VAL A 89 -8.74 -2.73 -3.53
N ALA A 90 -8.52 -3.75 -4.36
CA ALA A 90 -8.38 -5.13 -3.90
C ALA A 90 -7.18 -5.29 -2.97
N ALA A 91 -6.00 -4.76 -3.32
CA ALA A 91 -4.81 -4.82 -2.49
C ALA A 91 -5.02 -4.16 -1.12
N MET A 92 -5.60 -2.95 -1.10
CA MET A 92 -5.92 -2.24 0.14
C MET A 92 -6.95 -3.00 0.99
N THR A 93 -7.97 -3.59 0.34
CA THR A 93 -9.01 -4.36 1.03
C THR A 93 -8.42 -5.62 1.67
N ILE A 94 -7.62 -6.40 0.94
CA ILE A 94 -6.98 -7.61 1.46
C ILE A 94 -6.11 -7.25 2.67
N MET A 95 -5.21 -6.29 2.52
CA MET A 95 -4.31 -5.90 3.60
C MET A 95 -5.08 -5.41 4.83
N SER A 96 -6.02 -4.49 4.65
CA SER A 96 -6.78 -3.90 5.75
C SER A 96 -7.66 -4.94 6.45
N PHE A 97 -8.31 -5.81 5.69
CA PHE A 97 -9.19 -6.84 6.24
C PHE A 97 -8.40 -7.85 7.07
N VAL A 98 -7.31 -8.39 6.52
CA VAL A 98 -6.53 -9.42 7.23
C VAL A 98 -5.84 -8.85 8.46
N VAL A 99 -5.28 -7.63 8.39
CA VAL A 99 -4.69 -6.98 9.57
C VAL A 99 -5.75 -6.72 10.66
N ALA A 100 -6.98 -6.37 10.27
CA ALA A 100 -8.06 -6.15 11.23
C ALA A 100 -8.62 -7.46 11.84
N ASP A 101 -8.45 -8.59 11.15
CA ASP A 101 -8.94 -9.91 11.55
C ASP A 101 -7.87 -10.74 12.32
N LEU A 102 -6.68 -10.19 12.54
CA LEU A 102 -5.65 -10.84 13.36
C LEU A 102 -6.12 -10.95 14.83
N ASP A 103 -5.83 -12.09 15.45
CA ASP A 103 -6.16 -12.32 16.88
C ASP A 103 -5.45 -11.33 17.81
N GLU A 104 -4.25 -10.88 17.44
CA GLU A 104 -3.44 -9.90 18.17
C GLU A 104 -3.01 -8.75 17.24
N PRO A 105 -2.90 -7.53 17.77
CA PRO A 105 -2.37 -6.39 16.98
C PRO A 105 -0.97 -6.66 16.44
N LEU A 106 -0.63 -6.04 15.31
CA LEU A 106 0.75 -6.08 14.80
C LEU A 106 1.75 -5.61 15.88
N PRO A 107 2.83 -6.36 16.11
CA PRO A 107 3.86 -5.99 17.11
C PRO A 107 4.50 -4.62 16.79
N ARG A 108 4.69 -3.82 17.85
CA ARG A 108 5.38 -2.52 17.76
C ARG A 108 6.89 -2.65 17.79
#